data_84fbaa758d1a779f14aed503aa5105b4
#
_entry.id   84fbaa758d1a779f14aed503aa5105b4
#
_cell.length_a   1.000
_cell.length_b   1.000
_cell.length_c   1.000
_cell.angle_alpha   90.00
_cell.angle_beta   90.00
_cell.angle_gamma   90.00
#
_symmetry.space_group_name_H-M   'P 1'
#
loop_
_entity.id
_entity.type
_entity.pdbx_description
1 polymer ?
#
loop_
_entity_poly.entity_id
_entity_poly.type
_entity_poly.pdbx_seq_one_letter_code
_entity_poly.pdbx_strand_id
1 'polypeptide(L)'
;MVIKVPHTGPVNGGNVGELLEGNKRLSTRWNQAATSDYLHGHNLALKLKEHGFRVNYTLMFEPWQTGMALQAKPYFINSFVRQRFGVTTYINGLLTAYQKTYDDRFLEDLRSFMINWDFLSKNDQDADLRLVERVARETVEYRKINEKEGFDGMDGVRHNLRMLRNSNLDDTRLIVCSIEGSRMYPELDKLMTEPEFKDMTDRIVITTEPSYLAQNTSAPQIITYQRRFMNAANGEK
;
A
#
# COMPACT_ATOMS: atom_id res chain seq x y z
N MET A 1 -17.39 6.93 15.79
CA MET A 1 -16.92 5.59 15.32
C MET A 1 -16.59 5.69 13.83
N VAL A 2 -15.50 5.06 13.39
CA VAL A 2 -15.12 4.99 11.96
C VAL A 2 -15.18 3.52 11.55
N ILE A 3 -15.91 3.21 10.49
CA ILE A 3 -16.10 1.84 10.00
C ILE A 3 -15.23 1.62 8.78
N LYS A 4 -14.42 0.57 8.79
CA LYS A 4 -13.64 0.15 7.63
C LYS A 4 -14.52 -0.56 6.62
N VAL A 5 -14.39 -0.16 5.36
CA VAL A 5 -15.01 -0.84 4.21
C VAL A 5 -13.94 -1.18 3.19
N PRO A 6 -14.02 -2.35 2.53
CA PRO A 6 -13.12 -2.65 1.43
C PRO A 6 -13.41 -1.69 0.28
N HIS A 7 -12.37 -1.42 -0.51
CA HIS A 7 -12.59 -0.67 -1.73
C HIS A 7 -13.33 -1.53 -2.78
N THR A 8 -13.89 -0.83 -3.74
CA THR A 8 -14.49 -1.41 -4.94
C THR A 8 -13.53 -2.35 -5.66
N GLY A 9 -14.01 -3.53 -5.97
CA GLY A 9 -13.28 -4.58 -6.68
C GLY A 9 -14.13 -5.84 -6.82
N PRO A 10 -13.73 -6.78 -7.67
CA PRO A 10 -14.53 -7.97 -7.96
C PRO A 10 -14.58 -8.98 -6.80
N VAL A 11 -13.73 -8.82 -5.80
CA VAL A 11 -13.62 -9.75 -4.66
C VAL A 11 -14.16 -9.09 -3.40
N ASN A 12 -15.06 -9.79 -2.72
CA ASN A 12 -15.65 -9.35 -1.47
C ASN A 12 -15.87 -10.55 -0.52
N GLY A 13 -16.30 -10.27 0.71
CA GLY A 13 -16.50 -11.32 1.71
C GLY A 13 -17.54 -12.39 1.35
N GLY A 14 -18.47 -12.07 0.44
CA GLY A 14 -19.49 -13.02 -0.02
C GLY A 14 -18.99 -13.99 -1.08
N ASN A 15 -18.06 -13.57 -1.92
CA ASN A 15 -17.60 -14.37 -3.08
C ASN A 15 -16.16 -14.87 -2.99
N VAL A 16 -15.37 -14.41 -2.03
CA VAL A 16 -13.94 -14.76 -1.94
C VAL A 16 -13.70 -16.27 -1.82
N GLY A 17 -14.57 -16.97 -1.09
CA GLY A 17 -14.45 -18.42 -0.91
C GLY A 17 -14.58 -19.22 -2.22
N GLU A 18 -15.42 -18.74 -3.14
CA GLU A 18 -15.64 -19.35 -4.44
C GLU A 18 -14.55 -19.01 -5.46
N LEU A 19 -13.86 -17.88 -5.22
CA LEU A 19 -12.81 -17.40 -6.11
C LEU A 19 -11.42 -17.91 -5.75
N LEU A 20 -11.23 -18.57 -4.59
CA LEU A 20 -9.97 -19.16 -4.18
C LEU A 20 -9.83 -20.57 -4.75
N GLU A 21 -8.70 -20.86 -5.35
CA GLU A 21 -8.37 -22.16 -5.93
C GLU A 21 -7.01 -22.67 -5.43
N GLY A 22 -6.84 -23.99 -5.43
CA GLY A 22 -5.58 -24.69 -5.19
C GLY A 22 -4.80 -24.17 -3.99
N ASN A 23 -3.79 -23.39 -4.23
CA ASN A 23 -2.92 -22.78 -3.20
C ASN A 23 -3.55 -21.55 -2.50
N LYS A 24 -4.84 -21.39 -2.53
CA LYS A 24 -5.62 -20.25 -2.04
C LYS A 24 -5.36 -18.94 -2.83
N ARG A 25 -4.96 -19.06 -4.06
CA ARG A 25 -4.88 -17.91 -4.96
C ARG A 25 -6.23 -17.62 -5.60
N LEU A 26 -6.39 -16.38 -6.00
CA LEU A 26 -7.56 -15.96 -6.74
C LEU A 26 -7.59 -16.69 -8.10
N SER A 27 -8.73 -17.34 -8.40
CA SER A 27 -8.91 -17.99 -9.69
C SER A 27 -8.98 -16.97 -10.83
N THR A 28 -8.76 -17.43 -12.06
CA THR A 28 -8.89 -16.61 -13.26
C THR A 28 -10.31 -16.06 -13.48
N ARG A 29 -11.30 -16.56 -12.72
CA ARG A 29 -12.69 -16.11 -12.77
C ARG A 29 -12.95 -14.78 -12.07
N TRP A 30 -11.96 -14.21 -11.38
CA TRP A 30 -12.11 -12.94 -10.65
C TRP A 30 -12.62 -11.78 -11.53
N ASN A 31 -12.34 -11.81 -12.83
CA ASN A 31 -12.78 -10.80 -13.79
C ASN A 31 -14.18 -11.05 -14.35
N GLN A 32 -14.84 -12.14 -13.95
CA GLN A 32 -16.19 -12.51 -14.36
C GLN A 32 -17.26 -12.16 -13.31
N ALA A 33 -16.88 -11.43 -12.28
CA ALA A 33 -17.79 -11.00 -11.23
C ALA A 33 -18.93 -10.11 -11.77
N ALA A 34 -20.09 -10.15 -11.13
CA ALA A 34 -21.19 -9.28 -11.46
C ALA A 34 -20.85 -7.81 -11.14
N THR A 35 -21.48 -6.86 -11.82
CA THR A 35 -21.28 -5.41 -11.55
C THR A 35 -21.57 -5.06 -10.10
N SER A 36 -22.54 -5.72 -9.46
CA SER A 36 -22.86 -5.54 -8.04
C SER A 36 -21.67 -5.88 -7.14
N ASP A 37 -20.87 -6.89 -7.48
CA ASP A 37 -19.68 -7.28 -6.71
C ASP A 37 -18.60 -6.22 -6.81
N TYR A 38 -18.38 -5.66 -7.99
CA TYR A 38 -17.42 -4.57 -8.18
C TYR A 38 -17.75 -3.34 -7.34
N LEU A 39 -19.03 -3.05 -7.12
CA LEU A 39 -19.49 -1.87 -6.39
C LEU A 39 -19.87 -2.17 -4.93
N HIS A 40 -19.71 -3.39 -4.46
CA HIS A 40 -20.15 -3.81 -3.13
C HIS A 40 -19.61 -2.90 -2.02
N GLY A 41 -18.31 -2.67 -1.97
CA GLY A 41 -17.70 -1.81 -0.95
C GLY A 41 -18.16 -0.35 -1.06
N HIS A 42 -18.33 0.18 -2.27
CA HIS A 42 -18.82 1.52 -2.49
C HIS A 42 -20.27 1.70 -1.99
N ASN A 43 -21.15 0.77 -2.36
CA ASN A 43 -22.55 0.79 -1.93
C ASN A 43 -22.67 0.64 -0.41
N LEU A 44 -21.84 -0.19 0.20
CA LEU A 44 -21.78 -0.31 1.66
C LEU A 44 -21.37 1.01 2.32
N ALA A 45 -20.37 1.69 1.78
CA ALA A 45 -19.91 2.99 2.27
C ALA A 45 -21.03 4.04 2.23
N LEU A 46 -21.78 4.10 1.14
CA LEU A 46 -22.91 5.04 0.99
C LEU A 46 -23.97 4.76 2.05
N LYS A 47 -24.38 3.50 2.24
CA LYS A 47 -25.36 3.10 3.28
C LYS A 47 -24.89 3.44 4.69
N LEU A 48 -23.62 3.19 5.00
CA LEU A 48 -23.07 3.54 6.31
C LEU A 48 -23.12 5.04 6.57
N LYS A 49 -22.85 5.86 5.55
CA LYS A 49 -22.96 7.32 5.68
C LYS A 49 -24.39 7.79 5.89
N GLU A 50 -25.37 7.22 5.21
CA GLU A 50 -26.79 7.51 5.42
C GLU A 50 -27.19 7.26 6.90
N HIS A 51 -26.54 6.29 7.56
CA HIS A 51 -26.71 6.00 8.97
C HIS A 51 -25.80 6.83 9.91
N GLY A 52 -25.12 7.85 9.39
CA GLY A 52 -24.28 8.78 10.18
C GLY A 52 -22.91 8.24 10.58
N PHE A 53 -22.46 7.13 10.01
CA PHE A 53 -21.14 6.59 10.30
C PHE A 53 -20.06 7.27 9.45
N ARG A 54 -18.87 7.46 10.05
CA ARG A 54 -17.66 7.81 9.31
C ARG A 54 -17.10 6.55 8.65
N VAL A 55 -16.65 6.69 7.41
CA VAL A 55 -16.14 5.56 6.61
C VAL A 55 -14.64 5.70 6.38
N ASN A 56 -13.94 4.58 6.51
CA ASN A 56 -12.55 4.42 6.12
C ASN A 56 -12.47 3.39 4.98
N TYR A 57 -12.17 3.86 3.77
CA TYR A 57 -11.88 2.96 2.66
C TYR A 57 -10.50 2.34 2.84
N THR A 58 -10.47 1.00 2.94
CA THR A 58 -9.23 0.21 3.00
C THR A 58 -9.02 -0.60 1.73
N LEU A 59 -7.89 -1.31 1.63
CA LEU A 59 -7.51 -2.11 0.45
C LEU A 59 -7.46 -1.27 -0.84
N MET A 60 -6.97 -0.05 -0.71
CA MET A 60 -6.71 0.84 -1.84
C MET A 60 -5.25 0.72 -2.23
N PHE A 61 -4.98 0.00 -3.30
CA PHE A 61 -3.64 -0.28 -3.80
C PHE A 61 -3.32 0.54 -5.06
N GLU A 62 -4.36 0.88 -5.82
CA GLU A 62 -4.21 1.55 -7.09
C GLU A 62 -4.75 2.99 -7.05
N PRO A 63 -4.07 3.94 -7.68
CA PRO A 63 -4.45 5.37 -7.62
C PRO A 63 -5.86 5.67 -8.10
N TRP A 64 -6.34 4.97 -9.14
CA TRP A 64 -7.70 5.18 -9.68
C TRP A 64 -8.81 4.93 -8.63
N GLN A 65 -8.53 4.08 -7.64
CA GLN A 65 -9.47 3.77 -6.57
C GLN A 65 -9.83 5.02 -5.75
N THR A 66 -8.90 5.97 -5.64
CA THR A 66 -9.13 7.22 -4.90
C THR A 66 -10.22 8.08 -5.53
N GLY A 67 -10.22 8.21 -6.85
CA GLY A 67 -11.28 8.95 -7.55
C GLY A 67 -12.69 8.42 -7.24
N MET A 68 -12.83 7.10 -7.19
CA MET A 68 -14.08 6.43 -6.84
C MET A 68 -14.45 6.61 -5.36
N ALA A 69 -13.48 6.41 -4.47
CA ALA A 69 -13.70 6.54 -3.03
C ALA A 69 -14.13 7.95 -2.63
N LEU A 70 -13.54 8.99 -3.20
CA LEU A 70 -13.86 10.38 -2.88
C LEU A 70 -15.30 10.78 -3.23
N GLN A 71 -15.95 10.09 -4.19
CA GLN A 71 -17.36 10.31 -4.52
C GLN A 71 -18.26 9.98 -3.31
N ALA A 72 -17.90 9.02 -2.49
CA ALA A 72 -18.62 8.71 -1.25
C ALA A 72 -18.26 9.65 -0.09
N LYS A 73 -17.40 10.63 -0.28
CA LYS A 73 -16.96 11.60 0.74
C LYS A 73 -16.57 10.90 2.05
N PRO A 74 -15.59 10.00 2.05
CA PRO A 74 -15.19 9.23 3.23
C PRO A 74 -14.45 10.12 4.24
N TYR A 75 -14.30 9.63 5.47
CA TYR A 75 -13.44 10.26 6.46
C TYR A 75 -11.96 9.90 6.25
N PHE A 76 -11.70 8.64 5.83
CA PHE A 76 -10.37 8.19 5.45
C PHE A 76 -10.36 7.50 4.08
N ILE A 77 -9.31 7.78 3.33
CA ILE A 77 -8.84 6.98 2.20
C ILE A 77 -7.48 6.39 2.54
N ASN A 78 -7.11 5.27 1.95
CA ASN A 78 -5.85 4.60 2.23
C ASN A 78 -4.94 4.58 1.00
N SER A 79 -3.63 4.52 1.25
CA SER A 79 -2.60 4.23 0.26
C SER A 79 -1.66 3.17 0.82
N PHE A 80 -1.63 1.99 0.17
CA PHE A 80 -0.78 0.86 0.59
C PHE A 80 0.57 0.93 -0.12
N VAL A 81 1.56 1.46 0.58
CA VAL A 81 2.86 1.84 -0.02
C VAL A 81 3.73 0.63 -0.33
N ARG A 82 3.75 -0.37 0.56
CA ARG A 82 4.65 -1.53 0.42
C ARG A 82 4.50 -2.23 -0.94
N GLN A 83 3.26 -2.42 -1.39
CA GLN A 83 3.02 -3.06 -2.67
C GLN A 83 3.53 -2.21 -3.84
N ARG A 84 3.27 -0.88 -3.81
CA ARG A 84 3.78 0.04 -4.82
C ARG A 84 5.31 0.09 -4.79
N PHE A 85 5.88 0.23 -3.60
CA PHE A 85 7.32 0.22 -3.40
C PHE A 85 7.96 -1.09 -3.90
N GLY A 86 7.36 -2.24 -3.58
CA GLY A 86 7.82 -3.54 -4.08
C GLY A 86 7.82 -3.61 -5.60
N VAL A 87 6.71 -3.21 -6.23
CA VAL A 87 6.62 -3.20 -7.70
C VAL A 87 7.64 -2.25 -8.33
N THR A 88 7.67 -1.00 -7.88
CA THR A 88 8.51 0.02 -8.54
C THR A 88 9.99 -0.16 -8.26
N THR A 89 10.36 -0.52 -7.04
CA THR A 89 11.78 -0.62 -6.65
C THR A 89 12.38 -1.97 -7.01
N TYR A 90 11.71 -3.06 -6.67
CA TYR A 90 12.27 -4.39 -6.87
C TYR A 90 12.14 -4.87 -8.31
N ILE A 91 10.93 -4.86 -8.85
CA ILE A 91 10.71 -5.37 -10.21
C ILE A 91 11.48 -4.52 -11.22
N ASN A 92 11.34 -3.19 -11.15
CA ASN A 92 12.03 -2.29 -12.08
C ASN A 92 13.55 -2.32 -11.89
N GLY A 93 14.03 -2.43 -10.65
CA GLY A 93 15.45 -2.58 -10.34
C GLY A 93 16.07 -3.84 -10.95
N LEU A 94 15.43 -5.00 -10.79
CA LEU A 94 15.89 -6.26 -11.35
C LEU A 94 15.81 -6.29 -12.88
N LEU A 95 14.73 -5.73 -13.46
CA LEU A 95 14.63 -5.57 -14.92
C LEU A 95 15.73 -4.67 -15.48
N THR A 96 16.05 -3.58 -14.78
CA THR A 96 17.12 -2.67 -15.20
C THR A 96 18.49 -3.34 -15.10
N ALA A 97 18.75 -4.12 -14.06
CA ALA A 97 19.97 -4.89 -13.91
C ALA A 97 20.11 -5.93 -15.03
N TYR A 98 19.07 -6.68 -15.31
CA TYR A 98 19.03 -7.63 -16.41
C TYR A 98 19.31 -6.95 -17.77
N GLN A 99 18.66 -5.82 -18.06
CA GLN A 99 18.87 -5.08 -19.30
C GLN A 99 20.31 -4.64 -19.53
N LYS A 100 21.03 -4.34 -18.44
CA LYS A 100 22.42 -3.89 -18.50
C LYS A 100 23.43 -5.01 -18.63
N THR A 101 23.11 -6.19 -18.08
CA THR A 101 24.07 -7.28 -17.92
C THR A 101 23.76 -8.51 -18.75
N TYR A 102 22.49 -8.68 -19.12
CA TYR A 102 21.93 -9.91 -19.71
C TYR A 102 22.18 -11.17 -18.87
N ASP A 103 22.32 -10.99 -17.54
CA ASP A 103 22.53 -12.08 -16.60
C ASP A 103 21.18 -12.62 -16.12
N ASP A 104 20.88 -13.86 -16.49
CA ASP A 104 19.60 -14.51 -16.19
C ASP A 104 19.33 -14.66 -14.68
N ARG A 105 20.34 -14.57 -13.81
CA ARG A 105 20.15 -14.57 -12.36
C ARG A 105 19.21 -13.48 -11.89
N PHE A 106 19.20 -12.31 -12.53
CA PHE A 106 18.25 -11.25 -12.20
C PHE A 106 16.81 -11.61 -12.54
N LEU A 107 16.58 -12.42 -13.57
CA LEU A 107 15.25 -12.94 -13.89
C LEU A 107 14.83 -14.08 -12.96
N GLU A 108 15.76 -14.88 -12.47
CA GLU A 108 15.50 -15.91 -11.45
C GLU A 108 15.10 -15.27 -10.12
N ASP A 109 15.83 -14.23 -9.69
CA ASP A 109 15.50 -13.44 -8.51
C ASP A 109 14.14 -12.75 -8.68
N LEU A 110 13.88 -12.22 -9.87
CA LEU A 110 12.61 -11.59 -10.21
C LEU A 110 11.45 -12.59 -10.14
N ARG A 111 11.62 -13.80 -10.68
CA ARG A 111 10.64 -14.90 -10.58
C ARG A 111 10.32 -15.21 -9.12
N SER A 112 11.36 -15.39 -8.31
CA SER A 112 11.22 -15.67 -6.88
C SER A 112 10.49 -14.54 -6.14
N PHE A 113 10.85 -13.30 -6.41
CA PHE A 113 10.18 -12.12 -5.85
C PHE A 113 8.70 -12.07 -6.26
N MET A 114 8.39 -12.23 -7.55
CA MET A 114 7.03 -12.15 -8.06
C MET A 114 6.14 -13.27 -7.53
N ILE A 115 6.68 -14.46 -7.29
CA ILE A 115 5.97 -15.56 -6.64
C ILE A 115 5.66 -15.20 -5.17
N ASN A 116 6.64 -14.67 -4.45
CA ASN A 116 6.46 -14.30 -3.04
C ASN A 116 5.46 -13.16 -2.83
N TRP A 117 5.27 -12.32 -3.84
CA TRP A 117 4.34 -11.19 -3.82
C TRP A 117 3.04 -11.45 -4.60
N ASP A 118 2.77 -12.70 -4.95
CA ASP A 118 1.56 -13.13 -5.66
C ASP A 118 1.32 -12.50 -7.05
N PHE A 119 2.36 -12.02 -7.72
CA PHE A 119 2.30 -11.65 -9.14
C PHE A 119 2.39 -12.86 -10.06
N LEU A 120 3.05 -13.91 -9.61
CA LEU A 120 3.11 -15.23 -10.24
C LEU A 120 2.59 -16.29 -9.29
N SER A 121 2.19 -17.44 -9.83
CA SER A 121 1.72 -18.59 -9.05
C SER A 121 2.86 -19.26 -8.31
N LYS A 122 2.58 -19.86 -7.17
CA LYS A 122 3.51 -20.80 -6.52
C LYS A 122 3.84 -22.02 -7.39
N ASN A 123 3.00 -22.30 -8.40
CA ASN A 123 3.25 -23.35 -9.37
C ASN A 123 4.13 -22.88 -10.53
N ASP A 124 4.50 -21.58 -10.58
CA ASP A 124 5.32 -21.01 -11.65
C ASP A 124 6.81 -20.96 -11.27
N GLN A 125 7.26 -21.84 -10.37
CA GLN A 125 8.67 -21.89 -9.95
C GLN A 125 9.62 -22.18 -11.12
N ASP A 126 9.15 -22.95 -12.11
CA ASP A 126 9.88 -23.31 -13.32
C ASP A 126 9.42 -22.50 -14.55
N ALA A 127 8.72 -21.38 -14.33
CA ALA A 127 8.27 -20.52 -15.41
C ALA A 127 9.44 -20.04 -16.28
N ASP A 128 9.24 -20.06 -17.58
CA ASP A 128 10.22 -19.54 -18.54
C ASP A 128 10.62 -18.11 -18.22
N LEU A 129 11.91 -17.80 -18.21
CA LEU A 129 12.43 -16.49 -17.81
C LEU A 129 11.97 -15.37 -18.75
N ARG A 130 11.69 -15.67 -20.02
CA ARG A 130 11.11 -14.69 -20.95
C ARG A 130 9.67 -14.34 -20.60
N LEU A 131 8.92 -15.33 -20.12
CA LEU A 131 7.58 -15.10 -19.59
C LEU A 131 7.65 -14.21 -18.33
N VAL A 132 8.58 -14.51 -17.41
CA VAL A 132 8.80 -13.71 -16.19
C VAL A 132 9.14 -12.26 -16.54
N GLU A 133 10.09 -12.05 -17.47
CA GLU A 133 10.47 -10.73 -17.95
C GLU A 133 9.25 -9.97 -18.50
N ARG A 134 8.47 -10.59 -19.35
CA ARG A 134 7.28 -9.98 -19.96
C ARG A 134 6.26 -9.59 -18.91
N VAL A 135 5.88 -10.50 -18.01
CA VAL A 135 4.89 -10.21 -16.95
C VAL A 135 5.37 -9.11 -16.02
N ALA A 136 6.67 -9.09 -15.70
CA ALA A 136 7.26 -8.04 -14.90
C ALA A 136 7.19 -6.67 -15.58
N ARG A 137 7.51 -6.57 -16.87
CA ARG A 137 7.42 -5.34 -17.65
C ARG A 137 5.97 -4.84 -17.72
N GLU A 138 5.04 -5.71 -18.04
CA GLU A 138 3.61 -5.39 -18.08
C GLU A 138 3.11 -4.89 -16.72
N THR A 139 3.57 -5.51 -15.62
CA THR A 139 3.21 -5.11 -14.27
C THR A 139 3.72 -3.71 -13.93
N VAL A 140 4.96 -3.40 -14.26
CA VAL A 140 5.55 -2.07 -14.01
C VAL A 140 4.85 -1.01 -14.86
N GLU A 141 4.65 -1.28 -16.15
CA GLU A 141 4.04 -0.33 -17.08
C GLU A 141 2.58 -0.02 -16.70
N TYR A 142 1.81 -1.05 -16.35
CA TYR A 142 0.42 -0.86 -15.88
C TYR A 142 0.32 0.04 -14.64
N ARG A 143 1.33 -0.01 -13.75
CA ARG A 143 1.33 0.74 -12.50
C ARG A 143 2.04 2.08 -12.56
N LYS A 144 2.64 2.39 -13.67
CA LYS A 144 3.34 3.65 -13.90
C LYS A 144 2.34 4.80 -13.99
N ILE A 145 2.50 5.80 -13.13
CA ILE A 145 1.66 7.01 -13.16
C ILE A 145 2.31 8.06 -14.04
N ASN A 146 3.60 8.28 -13.84
CA ASN A 146 4.43 9.10 -14.71
C ASN A 146 5.90 8.65 -14.65
N GLU A 147 6.71 9.12 -15.59
CA GLU A 147 8.10 8.66 -15.72
C GLU A 147 9.02 9.14 -14.59
N LYS A 148 8.67 10.22 -13.91
CA LYS A 148 9.50 10.86 -12.88
C LYS A 148 9.19 10.37 -11.47
N GLU A 149 8.01 9.85 -11.26
CA GLU A 149 7.54 9.36 -9.97
C GLU A 149 7.53 7.83 -9.95
N GLY A 150 7.67 7.23 -8.77
CA GLY A 150 7.47 5.80 -8.58
C GLY A 150 8.71 5.02 -8.13
N PHE A 151 9.91 5.57 -8.29
CA PHE A 151 11.13 4.88 -7.83
C PHE A 151 11.26 4.83 -6.30
N ASP A 152 10.63 5.79 -5.61
CA ASP A 152 10.54 5.85 -4.15
C ASP A 152 9.31 5.10 -3.60
N GLY A 153 8.42 4.60 -4.46
CA GLY A 153 7.18 3.93 -4.10
C GLY A 153 6.08 4.86 -3.57
N MET A 154 6.27 6.17 -3.62
CA MET A 154 5.33 7.19 -3.12
C MET A 154 4.44 7.80 -4.22
N ASP A 155 4.53 7.33 -5.43
CA ASP A 155 3.74 7.78 -6.57
C ASP A 155 2.23 7.74 -6.30
N GLY A 156 1.74 6.65 -5.70
CA GLY A 156 0.35 6.51 -5.29
C GLY A 156 -0.06 7.50 -4.19
N VAL A 157 0.84 7.77 -3.25
CA VAL A 157 0.60 8.76 -2.19
C VAL A 157 0.47 10.17 -2.78
N ARG A 158 1.40 10.56 -3.67
CA ARG A 158 1.35 11.86 -4.37
C ARG A 158 0.06 12.02 -5.16
N HIS A 159 -0.31 10.99 -5.93
CA HIS A 159 -1.56 11.00 -6.68
C HIS A 159 -2.78 11.20 -5.75
N ASN A 160 -2.85 10.43 -4.67
CA ASN A 160 -3.96 10.49 -3.72
C ASN A 160 -4.05 11.85 -3.02
N LEU A 161 -2.92 12.48 -2.70
CA LEU A 161 -2.89 13.82 -2.12
C LEU A 161 -3.38 14.88 -3.13
N ARG A 162 -2.98 14.79 -4.40
CA ARG A 162 -3.49 15.68 -5.46
C ARG A 162 -5.00 15.55 -5.63
N MET A 163 -5.50 14.32 -5.67
CA MET A 163 -6.94 14.05 -5.75
C MET A 163 -7.68 14.62 -4.53
N LEU A 164 -7.10 14.42 -3.34
CA LEU A 164 -7.68 14.91 -2.11
C LEU A 164 -7.71 16.44 -2.05
N ARG A 165 -6.66 17.13 -2.50
CA ARG A 165 -6.61 18.60 -2.62
C ARG A 165 -7.74 19.12 -3.51
N ASN A 166 -7.94 18.47 -4.64
CA ASN A 166 -8.93 18.88 -5.64
C ASN A 166 -10.38 18.49 -5.28
N SER A 167 -10.58 17.70 -4.25
CA SER A 167 -11.91 17.18 -3.89
C SER A 167 -12.78 18.13 -3.07
N ASN A 168 -12.21 19.20 -2.50
CA ASN A 168 -12.88 20.09 -1.53
C ASN A 168 -13.51 19.33 -0.33
N LEU A 169 -12.88 18.26 0.12
CA LEU A 169 -13.31 17.44 1.26
C LEU A 169 -12.38 17.68 2.45
N ASP A 170 -12.58 18.77 3.19
CA ASP A 170 -11.69 19.24 4.25
C ASP A 170 -11.50 18.21 5.39
N ASP A 171 -12.52 17.44 5.68
CA ASP A 171 -12.47 16.42 6.74
C ASP A 171 -11.85 15.09 6.31
N THR A 172 -11.67 14.86 4.99
CA THR A 172 -11.09 13.61 4.50
C THR A 172 -9.57 13.61 4.68
N ARG A 173 -9.02 12.52 5.20
CA ARG A 173 -7.59 12.31 5.43
C ARG A 173 -7.08 11.09 4.69
N LEU A 174 -5.81 11.13 4.31
CA LEU A 174 -5.11 10.01 3.71
C LEU A 174 -4.38 9.22 4.78
N ILE A 175 -4.67 7.93 4.88
CA ILE A 175 -3.86 7.00 5.67
C ILE A 175 -2.81 6.36 4.75
N VAL A 176 -1.54 6.62 5.03
CA VAL A 176 -0.42 5.92 4.41
C VAL A 176 -0.17 4.63 5.17
N CYS A 177 -0.43 3.51 4.51
CA CYS A 177 -0.46 2.17 5.12
C CYS A 177 0.71 1.30 4.71
N SER A 178 0.96 0.28 5.51
CA SER A 178 1.97 -0.76 5.23
C SER A 178 3.37 -0.20 5.07
N ILE A 179 3.73 0.76 5.92
CA ILE A 179 5.09 1.29 5.97
C ILE A 179 5.97 0.26 6.67
N GLU A 180 7.02 -0.15 5.99
CA GLU A 180 8.03 -1.06 6.47
C GLU A 180 9.40 -0.40 6.57
N GLY A 181 10.00 -0.55 7.75
CA GLY A 181 11.41 -0.34 7.97
C GLY A 181 11.96 1.03 7.59
N SER A 182 13.27 1.12 7.73
CA SER A 182 14.06 2.34 7.49
C SER A 182 14.04 2.85 6.04
N ARG A 183 13.54 2.04 5.08
CA ARG A 183 13.54 2.41 3.66
C ARG A 183 12.39 3.34 3.30
N MET A 184 11.20 3.12 3.86
CA MET A 184 10.00 3.87 3.46
C MET A 184 9.81 5.15 4.25
N TYR A 185 10.25 5.20 5.52
CA TYR A 185 10.12 6.42 6.33
C TYR A 185 10.89 7.61 5.76
N PRO A 186 12.15 7.49 5.34
CA PRO A 186 12.87 8.60 4.74
C PRO A 186 12.20 9.14 3.48
N GLU A 187 11.61 8.28 2.65
CA GLU A 187 10.90 8.71 1.45
C GLU A 187 9.58 9.41 1.78
N LEU A 188 8.89 8.97 2.84
CA LEU A 188 7.69 9.65 3.33
C LEU A 188 8.04 11.02 3.94
N ASP A 189 9.10 11.12 4.76
CA ASP A 189 9.58 12.38 5.32
C ASP A 189 9.92 13.37 4.20
N LYS A 190 10.62 12.90 3.18
CA LYS A 190 10.96 13.69 2.00
C LYS A 190 9.71 14.17 1.28
N LEU A 191 8.74 13.29 1.02
CA LEU A 191 7.47 13.65 0.41
C LEU A 191 6.75 14.77 1.19
N MET A 192 6.69 14.66 2.52
CA MET A 192 6.03 15.66 3.37
C MET A 192 6.74 17.03 3.35
N THR A 193 7.99 17.09 2.94
CA THR A 193 8.75 18.34 2.76
C THR A 193 8.69 18.91 1.35
N GLU A 194 8.13 18.16 0.39
CA GLU A 194 7.96 18.63 -0.98
C GLU A 194 7.09 19.92 -1.00
N PRO A 195 7.49 20.96 -1.75
CA PRO A 195 6.72 22.21 -1.82
C PRO A 195 5.25 22.01 -2.19
N GLU A 196 4.96 20.96 -2.96
CA GLU A 196 3.61 20.60 -3.39
C GLU A 196 2.73 20.09 -2.22
N PHE A 197 3.31 19.41 -1.20
CA PHE A 197 2.52 18.71 -0.19
C PHE A 197 2.72 19.17 1.23
N LYS A 198 3.66 20.08 1.48
CA LYS A 198 3.96 20.57 2.84
C LYS A 198 2.77 21.19 3.58
N ASP A 199 1.79 21.70 2.85
CA ASP A 199 0.55 22.28 3.39
C ASP A 199 -0.55 21.24 3.66
N MET A 200 -0.28 19.96 3.35
CA MET A 200 -1.23 18.86 3.52
C MET A 200 -0.82 17.87 4.63
N THR A 201 0.21 18.17 5.39
CA THR A 201 0.75 17.25 6.41
C THR A 201 -0.24 16.92 7.52
N ASP A 202 -1.14 17.85 7.86
CA ASP A 202 -2.23 17.66 8.81
C ASP A 202 -3.34 16.70 8.30
N ARG A 203 -3.34 16.44 7.01
CA ARG A 203 -4.27 15.51 6.35
C ARG A 203 -3.70 14.11 6.17
N ILE A 204 -2.46 13.87 6.59
CA ILE A 204 -1.77 12.59 6.47
C ILE A 204 -1.79 11.88 7.81
N VAL A 205 -2.20 10.61 7.79
CA VAL A 205 -2.10 9.68 8.93
C VAL A 205 -1.19 8.54 8.52
N ILE A 206 -0.20 8.23 9.33
CA ILE A 206 0.77 7.16 9.06
C ILE A 206 0.42 5.97 9.92
N THR A 207 0.32 4.80 9.31
CA THR A 207 0.19 3.53 10.03
C THR A 207 1.38 2.63 9.73
N THR A 208 1.89 1.98 10.76
CA THR A 208 3.01 1.06 10.67
C THR A 208 2.70 -0.25 11.38
N GLU A 209 3.52 -1.26 11.14
CA GLU A 209 3.38 -2.54 11.82
C GLU A 209 3.85 -2.45 13.27
N PRO A 210 3.13 -3.09 14.23
CA PRO A 210 3.54 -3.06 15.64
C PRO A 210 4.94 -3.59 15.88
N SER A 211 5.37 -4.61 15.11
CA SER A 211 6.72 -5.16 15.18
C SER A 211 7.80 -4.12 14.86
N TYR A 212 7.54 -3.24 13.89
CA TYR A 212 8.44 -2.15 13.55
C TYR A 212 8.57 -1.16 14.71
N LEU A 213 7.47 -0.77 15.33
CA LEU A 213 7.48 0.11 16.51
C LEU A 213 8.26 -0.52 17.65
N ALA A 214 8.07 -1.81 17.91
CA ALA A 214 8.80 -2.53 18.95
C ALA A 214 10.31 -2.59 18.71
N GLN A 215 10.72 -2.77 17.45
CA GLN A 215 12.13 -2.87 17.07
C GLN A 215 12.84 -1.50 17.02
N ASN A 216 12.11 -0.45 16.66
CA ASN A 216 12.65 0.89 16.44
C ASN A 216 12.24 1.89 17.53
N THR A 217 11.78 1.38 18.67
CA THR A 217 11.52 2.22 19.84
C THR A 217 12.80 2.56 20.56
N SER A 218 12.79 3.66 21.28
CA SER A 218 13.85 4.05 22.22
C SER A 218 13.74 3.34 23.58
N ALA A 219 13.21 2.12 23.62
CA ALA A 219 12.98 1.39 24.86
C ALA A 219 14.22 1.30 25.79
N PRO A 220 15.45 1.02 25.31
CA PRO A 220 16.62 1.05 26.16
C PRO A 220 16.87 2.41 26.81
N GLN A 221 16.66 3.49 26.07
CA GLN A 221 16.79 4.86 26.56
C GLN A 221 15.70 5.18 27.58
N ILE A 222 14.45 4.81 27.29
CA ILE A 222 13.31 5.00 28.20
C ILE A 222 13.56 4.27 29.53
N ILE A 223 13.99 3.00 29.49
CA ILE A 223 14.31 2.21 30.69
C ILE A 223 15.44 2.87 31.47
N THR A 224 16.48 3.37 30.78
CA THR A 224 17.61 4.08 31.43
C THR A 224 17.14 5.33 32.13
N TYR A 225 16.30 6.15 31.49
CA TYR A 225 15.75 7.35 32.12
C TYR A 225 14.80 7.00 33.26
N GLN A 226 13.92 6.02 33.09
CA GLN A 226 13.03 5.51 34.16
C GLN A 226 13.85 5.12 35.40
N ARG A 227 14.92 4.36 35.23
CA ARG A 227 15.81 3.95 36.33
C ARG A 227 16.43 5.16 37.00
N ARG A 228 16.91 6.15 36.21
CA ARG A 228 17.47 7.39 36.78
C ARG A 228 16.45 8.18 37.62
N PHE A 229 15.22 8.27 37.14
CA PHE A 229 14.13 8.93 37.87
C PHE A 229 13.80 8.19 39.18
N MET A 230 13.75 6.85 39.14
CA MET A 230 13.52 6.03 40.33
C MET A 230 14.63 6.20 41.34
N ASN A 231 15.89 6.14 40.92
CA ASN A 231 17.03 6.36 41.81
C ASN A 231 17.00 7.74 42.46
N ALA A 232 16.74 8.77 41.66
CA ALA A 232 16.64 10.13 42.18
C ALA A 232 15.48 10.30 43.18
N ALA A 233 14.33 9.66 42.96
CA ALA A 233 13.21 9.65 43.89
C ALA A 233 13.53 8.95 45.19
N ASN A 234 14.44 7.92 45.16
CA ASN A 234 14.90 7.20 46.33
C ASN A 234 16.13 7.84 47.01
N GLY A 235 16.60 9.00 46.52
CA GLY A 235 17.80 9.66 47.02
C GLY A 235 19.12 8.98 46.63
N GLU A 236 19.08 8.07 45.66
CA GLU A 236 20.25 7.39 45.10
C GLU A 236 20.86 8.21 43.95
N LYS A 237 22.19 8.23 43.80
CA LYS A 237 22.89 8.94 42.73
C LYS A 237 23.11 8.06 41.51
#